data_ddd6d567383bfbc6ebb49da7827ce194
#
_entry.id   ddd6d567383bfbc6ebb49da7827ce194
#
_cell.length_a   1.000
_cell.length_b   1.000
_cell.length_c   1.000
_cell.angle_alpha   90.00
_cell.angle_beta   90.00
_cell.angle_gamma   90.00
#
_symmetry.space_group_name_H-M   'P 1'
#
loop_
_entity.id
_entity.type
_entity.pdbx_description
1 polymer ?
#
loop_
_entity_poly.entity_id
_entity_poly.type
_entity_poly.pdbx_seq_one_letter_code
_entity_poly.pdbx_strand_id
1 'polypeptide(L)'
;MRILFLAIILWHSVILSAQEKITLLFVGDLMQHDAQIKAARTPQGYDYSDCFKHLKEAISQADLAIGNLEVTLAEKPYRGYPSFSAPDEYLQAIKDAGFDILLTANNHCLDRRKKGLERTILLLDSLGISHAGTYRTPEERAEHYPLLVEV
;
A
#
# COMPACT_ATOMS: atom_id res chain seq x y z
N MET A 1 48.57 24.02 27.73
CA MET A 1 48.55 22.88 26.81
C MET A 1 47.60 21.73 27.20
N ARG A 2 47.38 21.37 28.45
CA ARG A 2 46.48 20.27 28.86
C ARG A 2 44.97 20.54 28.64
N ILE A 3 44.51 21.80 28.72
CA ILE A 3 43.09 22.17 28.55
C ILE A 3 42.66 22.11 27.08
N LEU A 4 43.56 22.43 26.14
CA LEU A 4 43.26 22.38 24.69
C LEU A 4 43.04 20.96 24.19
N PHE A 5 43.75 19.97 24.76
CA PHE A 5 43.57 18.54 24.40
C PHE A 5 42.24 17.97 24.87
N LEU A 6 41.73 18.38 26.02
CA LEU A 6 40.41 17.97 26.52
C LEU A 6 39.25 18.55 25.68
N ALA A 7 39.38 19.77 25.17
CA ALA A 7 38.38 20.38 24.31
C ALA A 7 38.28 19.70 22.94
N ILE A 8 39.39 19.20 22.38
CA ILE A 8 39.41 18.47 21.10
C ILE A 8 38.78 17.07 21.25
N ILE A 9 38.99 16.38 22.37
CA ILE A 9 38.37 15.08 22.65
C ILE A 9 36.86 15.24 22.85
N LEU A 10 36.39 16.27 23.52
CA LEU A 10 34.97 16.56 23.68
C LEU A 10 34.28 16.92 22.35
N TRP A 11 34.96 17.57 21.41
CA TRP A 11 34.38 17.90 20.10
C TRP A 11 34.24 16.68 19.18
N HIS A 12 35.15 15.71 19.30
CA HIS A 12 35.04 14.45 18.51
C HIS A 12 33.98 13.49 19.04
N SER A 13 33.49 13.67 20.25
CA SER A 13 32.47 12.81 20.86
C SER A 13 31.03 13.17 20.42
N VAL A 14 30.84 14.27 19.68
CA VAL A 14 29.50 14.75 19.25
C VAL A 14 29.12 14.25 17.84
N ILE A 15 30.02 13.58 17.13
CA ILE A 15 29.71 12.96 15.81
C ILE A 15 29.45 11.45 15.98
N LEU A 16 28.66 11.06 16.97
CA LEU A 16 27.95 9.78 16.92
C LEU A 16 26.69 10.05 16.12
N SER A 17 26.78 9.86 14.81
CA SER A 17 25.60 9.81 13.96
C SER A 17 24.63 8.79 14.56
N ALA A 18 23.49 9.24 15.04
CA ALA A 18 22.43 8.34 15.42
C ALA A 18 22.11 7.50 14.16
N GLN A 19 22.17 6.19 14.27
CA GLN A 19 21.76 5.31 13.18
C GLN A 19 20.26 5.50 12.99
N GLU A 20 19.86 6.10 11.88
CA GLU A 20 18.44 6.19 11.51
C GLU A 20 17.91 4.77 11.27
N LYS A 21 16.81 4.48 11.93
CA LYS A 21 16.16 3.18 11.81
C LYS A 21 14.86 3.37 11.02
N ILE A 22 14.73 2.66 9.92
CA ILE A 22 13.52 2.61 9.11
C ILE A 22 12.79 1.29 9.39
N THR A 23 11.49 1.36 9.59
CA THR A 23 10.60 0.22 9.84
C THR A 23 9.75 -0.02 8.60
N LEU A 24 9.95 -1.18 7.97
CA LEU A 24 9.14 -1.64 6.83
C LEU A 24 8.20 -2.73 7.31
N LEU A 25 6.90 -2.55 7.08
CA LEU A 25 5.88 -3.55 7.35
C LEU A 25 5.41 -4.19 6.04
N PHE A 26 5.59 -5.49 5.92
CA PHE A 26 5.06 -6.27 4.81
C PHE A 26 3.89 -7.12 5.29
N VAL A 27 2.77 -7.05 4.58
CA VAL A 27 1.64 -7.94 4.78
C VAL A 27 1.41 -8.78 3.53
N GLY A 28 0.61 -9.86 3.66
CA GLY A 28 0.21 -10.71 2.54
C GLY A 28 -0.91 -10.09 1.69
N ASP A 29 -1.83 -10.93 1.28
CA ASP A 29 -2.85 -10.61 0.30
C ASP A 29 -3.98 -9.77 0.88
N LEU A 30 -4.18 -8.61 0.29
CA LEU A 30 -5.34 -7.75 0.49
C LEU A 30 -6.39 -8.16 -0.54
N MET A 31 -7.24 -9.11 -0.15
CA MET A 31 -8.31 -9.63 -1.00
C MET A 31 -9.61 -9.77 -0.23
N GLN A 32 -10.71 -9.94 -0.95
CA GLN A 32 -12.02 -10.13 -0.37
C GLN A 32 -12.83 -11.18 -1.14
N HIS A 33 -13.63 -11.94 -0.41
CA HIS A 33 -14.59 -12.89 -0.96
C HIS A 33 -16.03 -12.38 -0.82
N ASP A 34 -16.97 -13.09 -1.44
CA ASP A 34 -18.39 -12.69 -1.46
C ASP A 34 -18.98 -12.47 -0.06
N ALA A 35 -18.54 -13.24 0.94
CA ALA A 35 -18.99 -13.09 2.32
C ALA A 35 -18.56 -11.72 2.91
N GLN A 36 -17.35 -11.26 2.59
CA GLN A 36 -16.83 -9.97 3.05
C GLN A 36 -17.53 -8.82 2.32
N ILE A 37 -17.76 -8.94 1.00
CA ILE A 37 -18.55 -7.97 0.23
C ILE A 37 -19.95 -7.85 0.81
N LYS A 38 -20.58 -8.98 1.15
CA LYS A 38 -21.92 -8.99 1.76
C LYS A 38 -21.92 -8.35 3.13
N ALA A 39 -20.92 -8.63 3.97
CA ALA A 39 -20.79 -8.07 5.32
C ALA A 39 -20.57 -6.55 5.31
N ALA A 40 -19.81 -6.05 4.32
CA ALA A 40 -19.53 -4.61 4.17
C ALA A 40 -20.72 -3.80 3.60
N ARG A 41 -21.80 -4.45 3.12
CA ARG A 41 -22.91 -3.76 2.47
C ARG A 41 -23.69 -2.89 3.44
N THR A 42 -23.95 -1.64 3.06
CA THR A 42 -24.78 -0.67 3.76
C THR A 42 -25.88 -0.14 2.83
N PRO A 43 -26.90 0.59 3.33
CA PRO A 43 -27.88 1.25 2.48
C PRO A 43 -27.27 2.27 1.50
N GLN A 44 -26.10 2.86 1.83
CA GLN A 44 -25.43 3.89 1.05
C GLN A 44 -24.31 3.35 0.14
N GLY A 45 -23.90 2.10 0.28
CA GLY A 45 -22.80 1.51 -0.47
C GLY A 45 -22.10 0.39 0.30
N TYR A 46 -20.83 0.56 0.58
CA TYR A 46 -20.02 -0.42 1.32
C TYR A 46 -19.18 0.27 2.39
N ASP A 47 -19.03 -0.37 3.54
CA ASP A 47 -18.17 0.05 4.64
C ASP A 47 -17.22 -1.08 5.03
N TYR A 48 -15.93 -0.87 4.83
CA TYR A 48 -14.86 -1.80 5.18
C TYR A 48 -14.03 -1.35 6.39
N SER A 49 -14.45 -0.32 7.12
CA SER A 49 -13.71 0.24 8.26
C SER A 49 -13.39 -0.81 9.33
N ASP A 50 -14.31 -1.74 9.56
CA ASP A 50 -14.12 -2.84 10.52
C ASP A 50 -13.04 -3.85 10.11
N CYS A 51 -12.71 -3.96 8.81
CA CYS A 51 -11.73 -4.94 8.33
C CYS A 51 -10.33 -4.69 8.89
N PHE A 52 -9.96 -3.43 9.10
CA PHE A 52 -8.61 -3.03 9.48
C PHE A 52 -8.51 -2.44 10.89
N LYS A 53 -9.61 -2.27 11.62
CA LYS A 53 -9.66 -1.54 12.90
C LYS A 53 -8.66 -2.04 13.95
N HIS A 54 -8.37 -3.35 13.99
CA HIS A 54 -7.43 -3.94 14.93
C HIS A 54 -5.98 -3.96 14.45
N LEU A 55 -5.75 -3.65 13.18
CA LEU A 55 -4.44 -3.65 12.55
C LEU A 55 -3.95 -2.23 12.22
N LYS A 56 -4.85 -1.27 12.16
CA LYS A 56 -4.58 0.11 11.76
C LYS A 56 -3.42 0.73 12.54
N GLU A 57 -3.37 0.54 13.85
CA GLU A 57 -2.29 1.08 14.68
C GLU A 57 -0.93 0.49 14.27
N ALA A 58 -0.84 -0.83 14.10
CA ALA A 58 0.41 -1.48 13.69
C ALA A 58 0.84 -1.08 12.27
N ILE A 59 -0.13 -0.92 11.35
CA ILE A 59 0.13 -0.51 9.97
C ILE A 59 0.65 0.92 9.94
N SER A 60 -0.02 1.85 10.62
CA SER A 60 0.30 3.28 10.61
C SER A 60 1.54 3.67 11.43
N GLN A 61 2.10 2.77 12.25
CA GLN A 61 3.35 2.98 12.98
C GLN A 61 4.60 2.62 12.17
N ALA A 62 4.46 1.92 11.06
CA ALA A 62 5.57 1.66 10.16
C ALA A 62 5.92 2.94 9.36
N ASP A 63 7.19 3.10 9.00
CA ASP A 63 7.63 4.17 8.10
C ASP A 63 7.13 3.90 6.68
N LEU A 64 7.02 2.62 6.28
CA LEU A 64 6.35 2.16 5.07
C LEU A 64 5.60 0.87 5.31
N ALA A 65 4.31 0.84 4.97
CA ALA A 65 3.45 -0.35 4.99
C ALA A 65 3.14 -0.81 3.56
N ILE A 66 3.49 -2.06 3.25
CA ILE A 66 3.40 -2.65 1.92
C ILE A 66 2.46 -3.86 1.94
N GLY A 67 1.50 -3.91 1.01
CA GLY A 67 0.56 -5.02 0.86
C GLY A 67 0.43 -5.52 -0.58
N ASN A 68 0.01 -6.78 -0.77
CA ASN A 68 -0.33 -7.32 -2.09
C ASN A 68 -1.81 -7.09 -2.36
N LEU A 69 -2.15 -6.20 -3.30
CA LEU A 69 -3.53 -5.95 -3.72
C LEU A 69 -3.98 -7.06 -4.68
N GLU A 70 -4.55 -8.13 -4.15
CA GLU A 70 -4.91 -9.32 -4.90
C GLU A 70 -6.39 -9.33 -5.33
N VAL A 71 -6.90 -8.18 -5.73
CA VAL A 71 -8.21 -7.99 -6.35
C VAL A 71 -8.14 -6.96 -7.46
N THR A 72 -9.06 -7.01 -8.43
CA THR A 72 -9.30 -5.88 -9.33
C THR A 72 -10.38 -4.96 -8.78
N LEU A 73 -10.34 -3.68 -9.17
CA LEU A 73 -11.33 -2.66 -8.85
C LEU A 73 -12.10 -2.29 -10.14
N ALA A 74 -12.91 -3.21 -10.63
CA ALA A 74 -13.40 -3.21 -12.02
C ALA A 74 -14.90 -2.91 -12.18
N GLU A 75 -15.53 -2.26 -11.22
CA GLU A 75 -16.96 -2.01 -11.22
C GLU A 75 -17.84 -3.26 -11.00
N LYS A 76 -19.13 -3.04 -10.92
CA LYS A 76 -20.13 -4.13 -10.77
C LYS A 76 -20.15 -5.08 -11.96
N PRO A 77 -20.48 -6.36 -11.77
CA PRO A 77 -20.85 -6.96 -10.50
C PRO A 77 -19.62 -7.23 -9.62
N TYR A 78 -19.68 -6.81 -8.36
CA TYR A 78 -18.66 -7.14 -7.37
C TYR A 78 -18.76 -8.61 -7.00
N ARG A 79 -17.59 -9.28 -6.85
CA ARG A 79 -17.52 -10.72 -6.53
C ARG A 79 -16.16 -11.12 -5.98
N GLY A 80 -16.16 -12.25 -5.26
CA GLY A 80 -14.96 -12.96 -4.86
C GLY A 80 -14.47 -13.94 -5.92
N TYR A 81 -13.86 -15.04 -5.46
CA TYR A 81 -13.31 -16.09 -6.33
C TYR A 81 -14.38 -16.63 -7.31
N PRO A 82 -14.02 -17.01 -8.56
CA PRO A 82 -12.65 -17.00 -9.11
C PRO A 82 -12.27 -15.74 -9.89
N SER A 83 -13.10 -14.72 -9.94
CA SER A 83 -12.87 -13.51 -10.74
C SER A 83 -13.21 -12.28 -9.93
N PHE A 84 -12.23 -11.84 -9.14
CA PHE A 84 -12.40 -10.77 -8.16
C PHE A 84 -12.74 -9.42 -8.80
N SER A 85 -13.67 -8.72 -8.16
CA SER A 85 -13.96 -7.31 -8.39
C SER A 85 -14.43 -6.68 -7.09
N ALA A 86 -13.61 -5.82 -6.50
CA ALA A 86 -13.91 -5.15 -5.25
C ALA A 86 -14.65 -3.80 -5.48
N PRO A 87 -15.51 -3.36 -4.54
CA PRO A 87 -15.96 -1.98 -4.47
C PRO A 87 -14.79 -1.02 -4.22
N ASP A 88 -14.90 0.22 -4.70
CA ASP A 88 -13.87 1.25 -4.53
C ASP A 88 -13.65 1.59 -3.04
N GLU A 89 -14.69 1.47 -2.22
CA GLU A 89 -14.64 1.66 -0.77
C GLU A 89 -13.67 0.67 -0.07
N TYR A 90 -13.39 -0.48 -0.70
CA TYR A 90 -12.36 -1.40 -0.19
C TYR A 90 -10.96 -0.80 -0.31
N LEU A 91 -10.64 -0.18 -1.44
CA LEU A 91 -9.36 0.51 -1.61
C LEU A 91 -9.25 1.73 -0.69
N GLN A 92 -10.33 2.47 -0.50
CA GLN A 92 -10.36 3.58 0.45
C GLN A 92 -10.05 3.10 1.88
N ALA A 93 -10.64 1.97 2.30
CA ALA A 93 -10.37 1.41 3.62
C ALA A 93 -8.92 0.92 3.78
N ILE A 94 -8.30 0.39 2.73
CA ILE A 94 -6.88 0.04 2.70
C ILE A 94 -6.02 1.30 2.91
N LYS A 95 -6.31 2.38 2.18
CA LYS A 95 -5.63 3.67 2.36
C LYS A 95 -5.80 4.21 3.78
N ASP A 96 -7.03 4.21 4.29
CA ASP A 96 -7.35 4.70 5.62
C ASP A 96 -6.71 3.85 6.74
N ALA A 97 -6.37 2.61 6.46
CA ALA A 97 -5.62 1.75 7.36
C ALA A 97 -4.13 2.13 7.47
N GLY A 98 -3.61 2.90 6.50
CA GLY A 98 -2.24 3.40 6.51
C GLY A 98 -1.27 2.67 5.58
N PHE A 99 -1.77 1.96 4.57
CA PHE A 99 -0.90 1.38 3.56
C PHE A 99 -0.35 2.45 2.61
N ASP A 100 0.96 2.41 2.38
CA ASP A 100 1.69 3.36 1.54
C ASP A 100 1.92 2.81 0.13
N ILE A 101 2.21 1.51 0.03
CA ILE A 101 2.56 0.85 -1.23
C ILE A 101 1.71 -0.40 -1.43
N LEU A 102 1.14 -0.53 -2.63
CA LEU A 102 0.42 -1.73 -3.03
C LEU A 102 1.09 -2.44 -4.21
N LEU A 103 1.43 -3.71 -4.00
CA LEU A 103 1.92 -4.57 -5.07
C LEU A 103 0.73 -5.11 -5.86
N THR A 104 0.81 -5.03 -7.18
CA THR A 104 -0.32 -5.37 -8.07
C THR A 104 -0.02 -6.55 -9.01
N ALA A 105 1.23 -7.07 -9.01
CA ALA A 105 1.60 -8.21 -9.83
C ALA A 105 1.27 -9.53 -9.13
N ASN A 106 0.11 -10.07 -9.39
CA ASN A 106 -0.37 -11.35 -8.87
C ASN A 106 -1.25 -12.06 -9.91
N ASN A 107 -1.69 -13.28 -9.61
CA ASN A 107 -2.52 -14.09 -10.51
C ASN A 107 -3.94 -13.55 -10.70
N HIS A 108 -4.40 -12.59 -9.87
CA HIS A 108 -5.73 -11.98 -9.95
C HIS A 108 -5.74 -10.58 -10.58
N CYS A 109 -4.58 -10.02 -10.94
CA CYS A 109 -4.50 -8.67 -11.52
C CYS A 109 -5.25 -8.52 -12.86
N LEU A 110 -5.53 -9.63 -13.58
CA LEU A 110 -6.26 -9.66 -14.83
C LEU A 110 -7.65 -10.33 -14.75
N ASP A 111 -8.19 -10.57 -13.57
CA ASP A 111 -9.51 -11.21 -13.39
C ASP A 111 -10.63 -10.50 -14.14
N ARG A 112 -10.53 -9.20 -14.28
CA ARG A 112 -11.46 -8.36 -15.04
C ARG A 112 -10.82 -7.83 -16.31
N ARG A 113 -9.83 -8.57 -16.84
CA ARG A 113 -9.11 -8.29 -18.08
C ARG A 113 -8.43 -6.92 -18.03
N LYS A 114 -7.96 -6.44 -19.20
CA LYS A 114 -7.27 -5.15 -19.35
C LYS A 114 -8.05 -3.99 -18.72
N LYS A 115 -9.36 -3.89 -18.95
CA LYS A 115 -10.21 -2.80 -18.42
C LYS A 115 -10.18 -2.77 -16.88
N GLY A 116 -10.22 -3.93 -16.23
CA GLY A 116 -10.14 -4.03 -14.77
C GLY A 116 -8.78 -3.62 -14.23
N LEU A 117 -7.69 -4.08 -14.86
CA LEU A 117 -6.33 -3.69 -14.51
C LEU A 117 -6.13 -2.18 -14.65
N GLU A 118 -6.48 -1.58 -15.79
CA GLU A 118 -6.33 -0.15 -16.04
C GLU A 118 -7.12 0.69 -15.03
N ARG A 119 -8.36 0.28 -14.73
CA ARG A 119 -9.18 0.97 -13.72
C ARG A 119 -8.57 0.87 -12.32
N THR A 120 -8.02 -0.29 -11.96
CA THR A 120 -7.35 -0.47 -10.67
C THR A 120 -6.18 0.51 -10.52
N ILE A 121 -5.34 0.64 -11.55
CA ILE A 121 -4.22 1.59 -11.56
C ILE A 121 -4.73 3.04 -11.44
N LEU A 122 -5.74 3.43 -12.23
CA LEU A 122 -6.33 4.78 -12.16
C LEU A 122 -6.87 5.11 -10.76
N LEU A 123 -7.46 4.16 -10.06
CA LEU A 123 -7.95 4.37 -8.70
C LEU A 123 -6.80 4.52 -7.69
N LEU A 124 -5.75 3.71 -7.82
CA LEU A 124 -4.53 3.85 -7.02
C LEU A 124 -3.93 5.25 -7.18
N ASP A 125 -3.76 5.69 -8.43
CA ASP A 125 -3.27 7.03 -8.77
C ASP A 125 -4.17 8.13 -8.16
N SER A 126 -5.49 7.98 -8.30
CA SER A 126 -6.47 8.98 -7.81
C SER A 126 -6.45 9.15 -6.30
N LEU A 127 -6.12 8.10 -5.56
CA LEU A 127 -5.96 8.11 -4.12
C LEU A 127 -4.53 8.44 -3.67
N GLY A 128 -3.59 8.61 -4.60
CA GLY A 128 -2.19 8.87 -4.29
C GLY A 128 -1.51 7.71 -3.55
N ILE A 129 -1.89 6.46 -3.87
CA ILE A 129 -1.27 5.25 -3.32
C ILE A 129 -0.17 4.82 -4.27
N SER A 130 1.06 4.75 -3.77
CA SER A 130 2.19 4.20 -4.54
C SER A 130 1.94 2.74 -4.89
N HIS A 131 2.27 2.34 -6.13
CA HIS A 131 2.05 0.95 -6.54
C HIS A 131 3.13 0.46 -7.51
N ALA A 132 3.33 -0.84 -7.54
CA ALA A 132 4.27 -1.48 -8.45
C ALA A 132 3.76 -2.87 -8.88
N GLY A 133 4.16 -3.27 -10.10
CA GLY A 133 3.92 -4.62 -10.61
C GLY A 133 3.10 -4.67 -11.88
N THR A 134 2.05 -3.87 -12.02
CA THR A 134 1.26 -3.74 -13.26
C THR A 134 1.25 -2.31 -13.77
N TYR A 135 1.16 -2.14 -15.08
CA TYR A 135 1.22 -0.86 -15.78
C TYR A 135 0.23 -0.87 -16.94
N ARG A 136 -0.30 0.29 -17.32
CA ARG A 136 -1.28 0.43 -18.41
C ARG A 136 -0.61 0.30 -19.78
N THR A 137 0.64 0.82 -19.87
CA THR A 137 1.43 0.79 -21.11
C THR A 137 2.90 0.46 -20.85
N PRO A 138 3.66 0.04 -21.89
CA PRO A 138 5.11 -0.12 -21.78
C PRO A 138 5.85 1.16 -21.40
N GLU A 139 5.37 2.32 -21.85
CA GLU A 139 5.94 3.63 -21.54
C GLU A 139 5.78 3.97 -20.08
N GLU A 140 4.58 3.78 -19.52
CA GLU A 140 4.32 3.95 -18.09
C GLU A 140 5.22 3.04 -17.25
N ARG A 141 5.41 1.78 -17.67
CA ARG A 141 6.34 0.88 -17.02
C ARG A 141 7.78 1.38 -17.06
N ALA A 142 8.23 1.92 -18.20
CA ALA A 142 9.60 2.41 -18.34
C ALA A 142 9.86 3.65 -17.45
N GLU A 143 8.82 4.44 -17.19
CA GLU A 143 8.89 5.64 -16.35
C GLU A 143 8.85 5.29 -14.85
N HIS A 144 8.02 4.32 -14.44
CA HIS A 144 7.73 4.03 -13.03
C HIS A 144 8.37 2.76 -12.47
N TYR A 145 9.19 2.05 -13.24
CA TYR A 145 9.91 0.85 -12.78
C TYR A 145 11.42 1.03 -12.89
N PRO A 146 12.18 0.79 -11.79
CA PRO A 146 11.71 0.38 -10.46
C PRO A 146 11.01 1.52 -9.72
N LEU A 147 10.04 1.19 -8.83
CA LEU A 147 9.46 2.15 -7.91
C LEU A 147 10.52 2.60 -6.91
N LEU A 148 10.83 3.88 -6.87
CA LEU A 148 11.72 4.50 -5.91
C LEU A 148 10.88 5.30 -4.92
N VAL A 149 11.11 5.08 -3.62
CA VAL A 149 10.38 5.75 -2.54
C VAL A 149 11.39 6.37 -1.58
N GLU A 150 11.22 7.63 -1.27
CA GLU A 150 11.97 8.33 -0.21
C GLU A 150 11.24 8.11 1.12
N VAL A 151 12.02 7.86 2.18
CA VAL A 151 11.52 7.58 3.54
C VAL A 151 12.12 8.54 4.53
#